data_ba905a7cd3b27a5543d0d073a21bb718
#
_entry.id   ba905a7cd3b27a5543d0d073a21bb718
#
_cell.length_a   1.000
_cell.length_b   1.000
_cell.length_c   1.000
_cell.angle_alpha   90.00
_cell.angle_beta   90.00
_cell.angle_gamma   90.00
#
_symmetry.space_group_name_H-M   'P 1'
#
loop_
_entity.id
_entity.type
_entity.pdbx_description
1 polymer ?
#
loop_
_entity_poly.entity_id
_entity_poly.type
_entity_poly.pdbx_seq_one_letter_code
_entity_poly.pdbx_strand_id
1 'polypeptide(L)'
;MRTPTIRAAVAVLGTCVIAACHSAPEPEPQPIAVIQVPSPVRYTGGEQVLAAMRARYDGKWYSTLTFRQKTSRLGTDNKWNDQTWYEALRIPGRLRIDFDPVSAGNGVLYVRDSAFTIRNGKALPPTASINPLLVLGFDVYHESAARTAALLRKEGFDLSRVHYASFEGRPMIVVGATAGDTHRPQFWVDVERLLFVRLIEPTPRDSTRLQDIRFTNYRQVGEAWISPRVEIWSEGKLVFFEEYSDIKTAVALDDALFDPTRWNSAKHWMKP
;
A
#
# COMPACT_ATOMS: atom_id res chain seq x y z
N MET A 1 9.55 80.53 -45.79
CA MET A 1 8.97 80.91 -47.13
C MET A 1 7.62 80.22 -47.28
N ARG A 2 6.58 81.01 -47.28
CA ARG A 2 5.32 80.93 -48.05
C ARG A 2 4.56 79.57 -47.96
N THR A 3 3.50 79.49 -47.15
CA THR A 3 2.06 79.82 -47.40
C THR A 3 1.38 79.05 -48.54
N PRO A 4 0.11 79.04 -48.56
CA PRO A 4 -0.89 78.06 -48.09
C PRO A 4 -1.90 77.70 -49.21
N THR A 5 -2.87 76.89 -49.02
CA THR A 5 -4.23 76.96 -49.65
C THR A 5 -5.12 75.86 -49.10
N ILE A 6 -6.14 76.06 -48.35
CA ILE A 6 -7.52 76.52 -48.52
C ILE A 6 -8.42 75.57 -49.33
N ARG A 7 -9.48 75.10 -48.59
CA ARG A 7 -10.89 74.76 -48.93
C ARG A 7 -11.19 73.48 -49.69
N ALA A 8 -12.11 72.66 -49.21
CA ALA A 8 -13.54 72.93 -49.24
C ALA A 8 -14.34 71.96 -48.32
N ALA A 9 -15.32 72.54 -47.71
CA ALA A 9 -16.32 71.82 -46.94
C ALA A 9 -17.39 71.16 -47.85
N VAL A 10 -17.74 69.91 -47.62
CA VAL A 10 -18.98 69.36 -48.16
C VAL A 10 -19.74 68.73 -46.95
N ALA A 11 -20.85 69.34 -46.62
CA ALA A 11 -21.79 68.84 -45.68
C ALA A 11 -22.65 67.77 -46.34
N VAL A 12 -22.60 66.55 -45.79
CA VAL A 12 -23.55 65.49 -46.18
C VAL A 12 -24.37 65.18 -44.90
N LEU A 13 -25.68 65.54 -44.99
CA LEU A 13 -26.68 65.06 -44.04
C LEU A 13 -26.84 63.55 -44.17
N GLY A 14 -26.35 62.80 -43.18
CA GLY A 14 -26.57 61.37 -43.04
C GLY A 14 -27.65 61.09 -41.98
N THR A 15 -28.77 60.59 -42.43
CA THR A 15 -29.91 60.11 -41.62
C THR A 15 -29.46 59.01 -40.65
N CYS A 16 -29.47 59.27 -39.32
CA CYS A 16 -29.25 58.26 -38.34
C CYS A 16 -30.46 57.30 -38.29
N VAL A 17 -30.28 56.12 -38.82
CA VAL A 17 -31.17 54.98 -38.56
C VAL A 17 -30.72 54.38 -37.22
N ILE A 18 -31.51 54.54 -36.16
CA ILE A 18 -31.30 53.91 -34.87
C ILE A 18 -31.74 52.46 -35.04
N ALA A 19 -30.77 51.56 -35.26
CA ALA A 19 -30.99 50.12 -35.13
C ALA A 19 -31.14 49.75 -33.67
N ALA A 20 -32.37 49.47 -33.23
CA ALA A 20 -32.62 48.90 -31.92
C ALA A 20 -32.04 47.46 -31.90
N CYS A 21 -30.88 47.32 -31.25
CA CYS A 21 -30.34 45.99 -30.92
C CYS A 21 -31.27 45.34 -29.91
N HIS A 22 -32.13 44.39 -30.38
CA HIS A 22 -32.79 43.44 -29.50
C HIS A 22 -31.71 42.44 -29.05
N SER A 23 -31.27 42.60 -27.81
CA SER A 23 -30.47 41.56 -27.13
C SER A 23 -31.34 40.32 -27.01
N ALA A 24 -30.89 39.21 -27.60
CA ALA A 24 -31.52 37.90 -27.37
C ALA A 24 -31.49 37.60 -25.87
N PRO A 25 -32.53 37.03 -25.28
CA PRO A 25 -32.50 36.62 -23.87
C PRO A 25 -31.34 35.66 -23.65
N GLU A 26 -30.56 35.93 -22.62
CA GLU A 26 -29.48 35.06 -22.16
C GLU A 26 -30.09 33.69 -21.81
N PRO A 27 -29.52 32.59 -22.30
CA PRO A 27 -30.07 31.25 -21.99
C PRO A 27 -30.02 31.04 -20.48
N GLU A 28 -31.17 30.69 -19.90
CA GLU A 28 -31.24 30.31 -18.47
C GLU A 28 -30.18 29.23 -18.15
N PRO A 29 -29.44 29.40 -17.05
CA PRO A 29 -28.45 28.42 -16.64
C PRO A 29 -29.15 27.07 -16.40
N GLN A 30 -28.80 26.08 -17.20
CA GLN A 30 -29.31 24.72 -17.03
C GLN A 30 -28.90 24.24 -15.64
N PRO A 31 -29.81 23.60 -14.88
CA PRO A 31 -29.48 23.07 -13.58
C PRO A 31 -28.31 22.07 -13.72
N ILE A 32 -27.19 22.36 -13.08
CA ILE A 32 -26.06 21.46 -12.98
C ILE A 32 -26.59 20.17 -12.36
N ALA A 33 -26.58 19.07 -13.13
CA ALA A 33 -26.94 17.76 -12.63
C ALA A 33 -26.06 17.47 -11.40
N VAL A 34 -26.67 17.48 -10.23
CA VAL A 34 -26.01 17.06 -8.99
C VAL A 34 -25.70 15.57 -9.17
N ILE A 35 -24.46 15.27 -9.55
CA ILE A 35 -23.96 13.91 -9.49
C ILE A 35 -23.99 13.54 -8.01
N GLN A 36 -24.93 12.69 -7.60
CA GLN A 36 -24.90 12.08 -6.27
C GLN A 36 -23.63 11.22 -6.23
N VAL A 37 -22.56 11.79 -5.66
CA VAL A 37 -21.41 11.00 -5.24
C VAL A 37 -21.94 10.09 -4.13
N PRO A 38 -21.89 8.74 -4.30
CA PRO A 38 -22.32 7.85 -3.24
C PRO A 38 -21.58 8.24 -1.96
N SER A 39 -22.33 8.43 -0.88
CA SER A 39 -21.72 8.67 0.43
C SER A 39 -20.70 7.57 0.69
N PRO A 40 -19.46 7.90 1.06
CA PRO A 40 -18.45 6.87 1.28
C PRO A 40 -18.97 5.87 2.32
N VAL A 41 -18.88 4.58 1.99
CA VAL A 41 -19.28 3.51 2.90
C VAL A 41 -18.51 3.71 4.22
N ARG A 42 -19.25 3.88 5.32
CA ARG A 42 -18.64 3.99 6.65
C ARG A 42 -18.59 2.62 7.29
N TYR A 43 -17.38 2.16 7.58
CA TYR A 43 -17.14 0.92 8.31
C TYR A 43 -17.18 1.21 9.82
N THR A 44 -17.83 0.33 10.55
CA THR A 44 -17.97 0.41 12.03
C THR A 44 -17.25 -0.71 12.76
N GLY A 45 -16.66 -1.66 12.01
CA GLY A 45 -15.88 -2.78 12.55
C GLY A 45 -14.78 -3.21 11.59
N GLY A 46 -13.67 -3.67 12.13
CA GLY A 46 -12.50 -4.11 11.35
C GLY A 46 -12.81 -5.29 10.43
N GLU A 47 -13.70 -6.20 10.80
CA GLU A 47 -14.09 -7.31 9.90
C GLU A 47 -14.77 -6.81 8.62
N GLN A 48 -15.56 -5.73 8.71
CA GLN A 48 -16.15 -5.11 7.53
C GLN A 48 -15.08 -4.53 6.61
N VAL A 49 -14.03 -3.92 7.19
CA VAL A 49 -12.88 -3.39 6.44
C VAL A 49 -12.15 -4.52 5.73
N LEU A 50 -11.82 -5.61 6.44
CA LEU A 50 -11.15 -6.78 5.87
C LEU A 50 -11.98 -7.42 4.75
N ALA A 51 -13.30 -7.53 4.94
CA ALA A 51 -14.21 -8.04 3.92
C ALA A 51 -14.22 -7.15 2.67
N ALA A 52 -14.21 -5.83 2.86
CA ALA A 52 -14.16 -4.87 1.76
C ALA A 52 -12.83 -4.90 0.99
N MET A 53 -11.68 -5.02 1.69
CA MET A 53 -10.36 -5.20 1.08
C MET A 53 -10.34 -6.43 0.17
N ARG A 54 -10.81 -7.58 0.69
CA ARG A 54 -10.90 -8.81 -0.08
C ARG A 54 -11.84 -8.67 -1.27
N ALA A 55 -13.05 -8.17 -1.07
CA ALA A 55 -14.06 -8.04 -2.12
C ALA A 55 -13.61 -7.10 -3.26
N ARG A 56 -12.86 -6.05 -2.94
CA ARG A 56 -12.32 -5.10 -3.92
C ARG A 56 -11.42 -5.77 -4.94
N TYR A 57 -10.66 -6.79 -4.50
CA TYR A 57 -9.63 -7.46 -5.31
C TYR A 57 -9.89 -8.94 -5.53
N ASP A 58 -11.11 -9.41 -5.30
CA ASP A 58 -11.49 -10.81 -5.52
C ASP A 58 -11.25 -11.20 -6.99
N GLY A 59 -10.45 -12.25 -7.20
CA GLY A 59 -10.01 -12.71 -8.52
C GLY A 59 -9.03 -11.79 -9.27
N LYS A 60 -8.62 -10.66 -8.68
CA LYS A 60 -7.77 -9.64 -9.31
C LYS A 60 -6.37 -9.57 -8.73
N TRP A 61 -6.19 -10.00 -7.49
CA TRP A 61 -4.88 -10.00 -6.84
C TRP A 61 -4.04 -11.19 -7.30
N TYR A 62 -2.74 -11.01 -7.44
CA TYR A 62 -1.81 -12.07 -7.83
C TYR A 62 -1.68 -13.14 -6.72
N SER A 63 -1.61 -14.42 -7.12
CA SER A 63 -1.45 -15.56 -6.22
C SER A 63 0.01 -15.89 -5.92
N THR A 64 0.93 -15.42 -6.76
CA THR A 64 2.38 -15.59 -6.58
C THR A 64 3.10 -14.29 -6.88
N LEU A 65 4.18 -14.06 -6.14
CA LEU A 65 5.02 -12.89 -6.26
C LEU A 65 6.46 -13.27 -5.97
N THR A 66 7.40 -12.73 -6.75
CA THR A 66 8.83 -12.82 -6.45
C THR A 66 9.48 -11.46 -6.64
N PHE A 67 10.50 -11.17 -5.83
CA PHE A 67 11.29 -9.97 -5.98
C PHE A 67 12.66 -10.12 -5.33
N ARG A 68 13.54 -9.24 -5.68
CA ARG A 68 14.81 -8.99 -5.01
C ARG A 68 14.61 -7.76 -4.11
N GLN A 69 15.02 -7.87 -2.87
CA GLN A 69 14.89 -6.82 -1.86
C GLN A 69 16.27 -6.29 -1.48
N LYS A 70 16.46 -4.98 -1.56
CA LYS A 70 17.49 -4.29 -0.81
C LYS A 70 16.94 -3.99 0.56
N THR A 71 17.57 -4.54 1.60
CA THR A 71 17.23 -4.32 3.00
C THR A 71 18.28 -3.42 3.62
N SER A 72 17.88 -2.26 4.13
CA SER A 72 18.78 -1.30 4.79
C SER A 72 18.37 -1.15 6.24
N ARG A 73 19.31 -1.35 7.15
CA ARG A 73 19.13 -1.25 8.61
C ARG A 73 20.08 -0.23 9.21
N LEU A 74 19.55 0.68 10.00
CA LEU A 74 20.37 1.64 10.75
C LEU A 74 21.06 0.94 11.93
N GLY A 75 22.38 0.99 11.93
CA GLY A 75 23.20 0.47 13.03
C GLY A 75 23.22 1.40 14.25
N THR A 76 23.74 0.91 15.36
CA THR A 76 23.94 1.70 16.58
C THR A 76 24.97 2.82 16.41
N ASP A 77 25.83 2.70 15.40
CA ASP A 77 26.80 3.71 14.96
C ASP A 77 26.22 4.76 14.01
N ASN A 78 24.88 4.76 13.80
CA ASN A 78 24.14 5.60 12.85
C ASN A 78 24.53 5.40 11.38
N LYS A 79 25.16 4.27 11.03
CA LYS A 79 25.41 3.91 9.63
C LYS A 79 24.37 2.93 9.13
N TRP A 80 24.04 3.05 7.86
CA TRP A 80 23.19 2.10 7.17
C TRP A 80 23.98 0.85 6.78
N ASN A 81 23.41 -0.31 7.11
CA ASN A 81 23.94 -1.62 6.73
C ASN A 81 22.99 -2.23 5.72
N ASP A 82 23.48 -2.46 4.52
CA ASP A 82 22.69 -2.98 3.42
C ASP A 82 22.88 -4.50 3.28
N GLN A 83 21.79 -5.19 2.98
CA GLN A 83 21.75 -6.62 2.66
C GLN A 83 20.85 -6.83 1.45
N THR A 84 21.10 -7.89 0.69
CA THR A 84 20.19 -8.34 -0.36
C THR A 84 19.43 -9.55 0.15
N TRP A 85 18.11 -9.55 -0.04
CA TRP A 85 17.24 -10.69 0.21
C TRP A 85 16.51 -11.06 -1.08
N TYR A 86 16.14 -12.31 -1.21
CA TYR A 86 15.33 -12.81 -2.32
C TYR A 86 14.06 -13.39 -1.76
N GLU A 87 12.92 -12.95 -2.27
CA GLU A 87 11.63 -13.33 -1.73
C GLU A 87 10.74 -14.00 -2.76
N ALA A 88 10.05 -15.06 -2.31
CA ALA A 88 9.00 -15.72 -3.06
C ALA A 88 7.78 -15.91 -2.18
N LEU A 89 6.63 -15.45 -2.68
CA LEU A 89 5.35 -15.59 -2.01
C LEU A 89 4.42 -16.50 -2.82
N ARG A 90 3.72 -17.37 -2.11
CA ARG A 90 2.52 -18.04 -2.60
C ARG A 90 1.38 -17.69 -1.66
N ILE A 91 0.51 -16.84 -2.15
CA ILE A 91 -0.57 -16.23 -1.40
C ILE A 91 -1.81 -17.12 -1.48
N PRO A 92 -2.47 -17.40 -0.35
CA PRO A 92 -2.14 -16.91 1.00
C PRO A 92 -1.17 -17.80 1.78
N GLY A 93 -0.46 -17.18 2.73
CA GLY A 93 0.16 -17.84 3.87
C GLY A 93 1.51 -18.49 3.62
N ARG A 94 2.21 -18.23 2.52
CA ARG A 94 3.54 -18.77 2.27
C ARG A 94 4.49 -17.68 1.80
N LEU A 95 5.58 -17.49 2.55
CA LEU A 95 6.64 -16.55 2.23
C LEU A 95 8.00 -17.19 2.51
N ARG A 96 8.84 -17.26 1.50
CA ARG A 96 10.24 -17.66 1.60
C ARG A 96 11.13 -16.45 1.40
N ILE A 97 12.09 -16.26 2.32
CA ILE A 97 13.10 -15.21 2.29
C ILE A 97 14.48 -15.87 2.34
N ASP A 98 15.24 -15.76 1.28
CA ASP A 98 16.65 -16.20 1.24
C ASP A 98 17.57 -15.00 1.44
N PHE A 99 18.51 -15.09 2.37
CA PHE A 99 19.52 -14.06 2.60
C PHE A 99 20.73 -14.28 1.70
N ASP A 100 21.25 -13.19 1.13
CA ASP A 100 22.46 -13.25 0.31
C ASP A 100 23.72 -13.54 1.16
N PRO A 101 24.66 -14.40 0.72
CA PRO A 101 24.57 -15.21 -0.48
C PRO A 101 23.64 -16.41 -0.30
N VAL A 102 22.79 -16.67 -1.29
CA VAL A 102 21.81 -17.79 -1.27
C VAL A 102 22.48 -19.14 -1.00
N SER A 103 23.75 -19.30 -1.46
CA SER A 103 24.54 -20.52 -1.23
C SER A 103 24.86 -20.79 0.24
N ALA A 104 24.78 -19.78 1.11
CA ALA A 104 24.93 -19.97 2.56
C ALA A 104 23.73 -20.69 3.19
N GLY A 105 22.60 -20.78 2.48
CA GLY A 105 21.40 -21.46 2.94
C GLY A 105 20.80 -20.83 4.19
N ASN A 106 20.85 -19.51 4.35
CA ASN A 106 20.25 -18.79 5.47
C ASN A 106 19.00 -18.07 5.03
N GLY A 107 17.98 -18.05 5.89
CA GLY A 107 16.74 -17.36 5.58
C GLY A 107 15.63 -17.62 6.58
N VAL A 108 14.42 -17.26 6.16
CA VAL A 108 13.18 -17.45 6.92
C VAL A 108 12.12 -18.02 5.99
N LEU A 109 11.32 -18.94 6.52
CA LEU A 109 10.17 -19.49 5.82
C LEU A 109 8.93 -19.35 6.69
N TYR A 110 7.94 -18.64 6.19
CA TYR A 110 6.59 -18.63 6.77
C TYR A 110 5.70 -19.61 6.00
N VAL A 111 5.07 -20.49 6.73
CA VAL A 111 4.07 -21.42 6.18
C VAL A 111 2.86 -21.38 7.09
N ARG A 112 1.79 -20.71 6.65
CA ARG A 112 0.58 -20.45 7.42
C ARG A 112 0.91 -19.76 8.76
N ASP A 113 0.65 -20.44 9.89
CA ASP A 113 0.80 -19.91 11.26
C ASP A 113 2.17 -20.30 11.89
N SER A 114 3.15 -20.66 11.08
CA SER A 114 4.46 -21.12 11.54
C SER A 114 5.59 -20.38 10.82
N ALA A 115 6.61 -19.99 11.58
CA ALA A 115 7.85 -19.43 11.08
C ALA A 115 9.01 -20.40 11.34
N PHE A 116 9.82 -20.65 10.31
CA PHE A 116 11.02 -21.46 10.36
C PHE A 116 12.24 -20.58 10.10
N THR A 117 13.16 -20.51 11.05
CA THR A 117 14.48 -19.94 10.78
C THR A 117 15.33 -21.00 10.13
N ILE A 118 15.97 -20.66 9.01
CA ILE A 118 16.86 -21.54 8.27
C ILE A 118 18.29 -21.10 8.52
N ARG A 119 19.15 -22.04 8.92
CA ARG A 119 20.59 -21.80 9.08
C ARG A 119 21.39 -22.89 8.39
N ASN A 120 22.32 -22.49 7.51
CA ASN A 120 23.15 -23.42 6.76
C ASN A 120 22.32 -24.50 6.06
N GLY A 121 21.18 -24.12 5.49
CA GLY A 121 20.27 -24.99 4.77
C GLY A 121 19.41 -25.92 5.63
N LYS A 122 19.43 -25.75 6.95
CA LYS A 122 18.64 -26.58 7.89
C LYS A 122 17.60 -25.73 8.59
N ALA A 123 16.36 -26.19 8.58
CA ALA A 123 15.29 -25.58 9.35
C ALA A 123 15.48 -25.85 10.84
N LEU A 124 15.41 -24.80 11.64
CA LEU A 124 15.28 -24.93 13.10
C LEU A 124 13.81 -25.28 13.44
N PRO A 125 13.55 -25.75 14.68
CA PRO A 125 12.18 -25.99 15.11
C PRO A 125 11.28 -24.78 14.86
N PRO A 126 10.06 -24.98 14.35
CA PRO A 126 9.17 -23.89 14.05
C PRO A 126 8.71 -23.13 15.29
N THR A 127 8.46 -21.85 15.14
CA THR A 127 7.74 -21.04 16.10
C THR A 127 6.32 -20.80 15.59
N ALA A 128 5.34 -20.87 16.50
CA ALA A 128 3.98 -20.45 16.18
C ALA A 128 4.00 -18.91 16.04
N SER A 129 3.95 -18.43 14.83
CA SER A 129 4.04 -16.99 14.52
C SER A 129 3.39 -16.73 13.17
N ILE A 130 2.70 -15.63 13.08
CA ILE A 130 2.30 -15.05 11.80
C ILE A 130 3.17 -13.81 11.50
N ASN A 131 3.18 -13.43 10.24
CA ASN A 131 3.76 -12.15 9.84
C ASN A 131 2.61 -11.18 9.50
N PRO A 132 2.34 -10.15 10.33
CA PRO A 132 1.24 -9.22 10.09
C PRO A 132 1.36 -8.48 8.75
N LEU A 133 2.59 -8.25 8.25
CA LEU A 133 2.81 -7.59 6.96
C LEU A 133 2.42 -8.52 5.79
N LEU A 134 2.69 -9.82 5.91
CA LEU A 134 2.22 -10.82 4.95
C LEU A 134 0.69 -10.88 4.96
N VAL A 135 0.09 -10.95 6.15
CA VAL A 135 -1.37 -11.04 6.32
C VAL A 135 -2.08 -9.82 5.75
N LEU A 136 -1.65 -8.61 6.12
CA LEU A 136 -2.33 -7.35 5.74
C LEU A 136 -1.91 -6.82 4.36
N GLY A 137 -0.66 -7.05 3.96
CA GLY A 137 -0.13 -6.55 2.69
C GLY A 137 -0.48 -7.45 1.49
N PHE A 138 -0.74 -8.75 1.75
CA PHE A 138 -0.88 -9.73 0.67
C PHE A 138 -2.05 -10.69 0.88
N ASP A 139 -2.10 -11.41 2.00
CA ASP A 139 -3.05 -12.50 2.20
C ASP A 139 -4.50 -12.03 2.31
N VAL A 140 -4.75 -10.85 2.87
CA VAL A 140 -6.09 -10.26 3.07
C VAL A 140 -6.91 -10.17 1.78
N TYR A 141 -6.25 -10.11 0.63
CA TYR A 141 -6.91 -10.04 -0.67
C TYR A 141 -7.35 -11.40 -1.21
N HIS A 142 -6.91 -12.51 -0.58
CA HIS A 142 -7.26 -13.89 -0.93
C HIS A 142 -7.96 -14.63 0.19
N GLU A 143 -7.52 -14.41 1.42
CA GLU A 143 -8.02 -15.12 2.59
C GLU A 143 -9.42 -14.64 2.97
N SER A 144 -10.20 -15.50 3.63
CA SER A 144 -11.50 -15.08 4.15
C SER A 144 -11.34 -14.01 5.22
N ALA A 145 -12.24 -13.02 5.27
CA ALA A 145 -12.21 -11.96 6.27
C ALA A 145 -12.26 -12.54 7.70
N ALA A 146 -13.00 -13.63 7.92
CA ALA A 146 -13.09 -14.32 9.20
C ALA A 146 -11.74 -14.92 9.63
N ARG A 147 -11.00 -15.56 8.69
CA ARG A 147 -9.66 -16.10 8.95
C ARG A 147 -8.66 -15.01 9.27
N THR A 148 -8.63 -13.95 8.44
CA THR A 148 -7.77 -12.77 8.64
C THR A 148 -8.06 -12.13 10.00
N ALA A 149 -9.33 -11.93 10.33
CA ALA A 149 -9.75 -11.38 11.63
C ALA A 149 -9.28 -12.25 12.81
N ALA A 150 -9.41 -13.57 12.70
CA ALA A 150 -8.96 -14.50 13.74
C ALA A 150 -7.45 -14.41 13.96
N LEU A 151 -6.65 -14.27 12.89
CA LEU A 151 -5.21 -14.10 12.99
C LEU A 151 -4.85 -12.77 13.67
N LEU A 152 -5.44 -11.67 13.23
CA LEU A 152 -5.15 -10.34 13.80
C LEU A 152 -5.54 -10.23 15.27
N ARG A 153 -6.65 -10.87 15.69
CA ARG A 153 -7.02 -10.92 17.12
C ARG A 153 -5.98 -11.64 17.97
N LYS A 154 -5.35 -12.70 17.46
CA LYS A 154 -4.25 -13.40 18.17
C LYS A 154 -3.05 -12.49 18.36
N GLU A 155 -2.81 -11.57 17.43
CA GLU A 155 -1.74 -10.56 17.51
C GLU A 155 -2.16 -9.31 18.32
N GLY A 156 -3.33 -9.32 18.96
CA GLY A 156 -3.76 -8.26 19.86
C GLY A 156 -4.48 -7.09 19.22
N PHE A 157 -4.89 -7.19 17.95
CA PHE A 157 -5.67 -6.14 17.29
C PHE A 157 -7.13 -6.14 17.77
N ASP A 158 -7.61 -4.99 18.24
CA ASP A 158 -9.02 -4.78 18.63
C ASP A 158 -9.85 -4.37 17.40
N LEU A 159 -10.39 -5.36 16.70
CA LEU A 159 -11.18 -5.14 15.48
C LEU A 159 -12.54 -4.44 15.73
N SER A 160 -12.94 -4.23 16.99
CA SER A 160 -14.14 -3.45 17.30
C SER A 160 -13.93 -1.93 17.18
N ARG A 161 -12.67 -1.49 17.15
CA ARG A 161 -12.30 -0.08 17.08
C ARG A 161 -11.99 0.33 15.66
N VAL A 162 -12.79 1.24 15.12
CA VAL A 162 -12.60 1.81 13.78
C VAL A 162 -12.81 3.30 13.84
N HIS A 163 -11.92 4.07 13.26
CA HIS A 163 -12.08 5.50 13.05
C HIS A 163 -11.45 5.93 11.73
N TYR A 164 -11.66 7.17 11.35
CA TYR A 164 -11.09 7.76 10.13
C TYR A 164 -10.05 8.80 10.48
N ALA A 165 -8.95 8.82 9.74
CA ALA A 165 -7.84 9.74 9.91
C ALA A 165 -7.29 10.19 8.56
N SER A 166 -6.32 11.09 8.56
CA SER A 166 -5.54 11.45 7.39
C SER A 166 -4.09 11.00 7.57
N PHE A 167 -3.50 10.45 6.53
CA PHE A 167 -2.08 10.10 6.48
C PHE A 167 -1.51 10.48 5.11
N GLU A 168 -0.45 11.28 5.11
CA GLU A 168 0.16 11.81 3.88
C GLU A 168 -0.85 12.44 2.90
N GLY A 169 -1.80 13.21 3.46
CA GLY A 169 -2.84 13.90 2.70
C GLY A 169 -3.96 13.02 2.16
N ARG A 170 -3.98 11.73 2.46
CA ARG A 170 -5.02 10.78 2.01
C ARG A 170 -5.92 10.34 3.17
N PRO A 171 -7.23 10.13 2.89
CA PRO A 171 -8.14 9.60 3.89
C PRO A 171 -7.88 8.10 4.16
N MET A 172 -7.85 7.74 5.44
CA MET A 172 -7.57 6.39 5.92
C MET A 172 -8.66 5.87 6.83
N ILE A 173 -8.88 4.57 6.78
CA ILE A 173 -9.61 3.80 7.79
C ILE A 173 -8.55 3.24 8.75
N VAL A 174 -8.70 3.53 10.03
CA VAL A 174 -7.83 3.01 11.10
C VAL A 174 -8.60 1.97 11.89
N VAL A 175 -8.00 0.79 12.03
CA VAL A 175 -8.57 -0.34 12.77
C VAL A 175 -7.62 -0.73 13.90
N GLY A 176 -8.14 -0.91 15.11
CA GLY A 176 -7.39 -1.38 16.28
C GLY A 176 -7.32 -0.37 17.42
N ALA A 177 -7.50 0.92 17.14
CA ALA A 177 -7.37 1.98 18.12
C ALA A 177 -8.48 3.03 18.01
N THR A 178 -8.65 3.85 19.02
CA THR A 178 -9.45 5.07 18.98
C THR A 178 -8.65 6.25 18.43
N ALA A 179 -9.33 7.30 17.97
CA ALA A 179 -8.67 8.48 17.45
C ALA A 179 -7.69 9.09 18.48
N GLY A 180 -6.46 9.37 18.02
CA GLY A 180 -5.37 9.90 18.86
C GLY A 180 -4.58 8.85 19.65
N ASP A 181 -5.02 7.60 19.73
CA ASP A 181 -4.27 6.54 20.39
C ASP A 181 -3.26 5.92 19.41
N THR A 182 -1.98 6.17 19.63
CA THR A 182 -0.87 5.60 18.86
C THR A 182 -0.13 4.48 19.61
N HIS A 183 -0.63 4.06 20.78
CA HIS A 183 0.05 3.08 21.63
C HIS A 183 -0.50 1.65 21.49
N ARG A 184 -1.63 1.48 20.83
CA ARG A 184 -2.23 0.16 20.60
C ARG A 184 -1.90 -0.37 19.22
N PRO A 185 -1.81 -1.70 19.06
CA PRO A 185 -1.72 -2.32 17.74
C PRO A 185 -2.87 -1.86 16.84
N GLN A 186 -2.52 -1.33 15.68
CA GLN A 186 -3.48 -0.78 14.72
C GLN A 186 -2.96 -0.83 13.30
N PHE A 187 -3.85 -0.99 12.34
CA PHE A 187 -3.50 -0.93 10.93
C PHE A 187 -4.36 0.09 10.19
N TRP A 188 -3.80 0.65 9.13
CA TRP A 188 -4.37 1.74 8.37
C TRP A 188 -4.60 1.30 6.92
N VAL A 189 -5.78 1.59 6.39
CA VAL A 189 -6.22 1.21 5.05
C VAL A 189 -6.64 2.45 4.30
N ASP A 190 -6.16 2.60 3.07
CA ASP A 190 -6.56 3.67 2.15
C ASP A 190 -8.05 3.55 1.84
N VAL A 191 -8.83 4.62 2.06
CA VAL A 191 -10.29 4.62 1.87
C VAL A 191 -10.70 4.34 0.42
N GLU A 192 -9.96 4.89 -0.55
CA GLU A 192 -10.32 4.81 -1.97
C GLU A 192 -9.92 3.48 -2.61
N ARG A 193 -8.70 3.02 -2.26
CA ARG A 193 -8.11 1.83 -2.88
C ARG A 193 -8.31 0.58 -2.05
N LEU A 194 -8.65 0.70 -0.77
CA LEU A 194 -8.72 -0.41 0.19
C LEU A 194 -7.40 -1.19 0.24
N LEU A 195 -6.28 -0.47 0.19
CA LEU A 195 -4.94 -1.01 0.34
C LEU A 195 -4.45 -0.81 1.77
N PHE A 196 -3.78 -1.80 2.31
CA PHE A 196 -3.03 -1.68 3.56
C PHE A 196 -1.89 -0.68 3.38
N VAL A 197 -1.74 0.29 4.29
CA VAL A 197 -0.75 1.38 4.15
C VAL A 197 0.20 1.46 5.34
N ARG A 198 -0.29 1.18 6.56
CA ARG A 198 0.49 1.42 7.77
C ARG A 198 0.11 0.45 8.87
N LEU A 199 1.11 0.03 9.63
CA LEU A 199 0.96 -0.79 10.83
C LEU A 199 1.67 -0.09 11.99
N ILE A 200 1.01 0.04 13.12
CA ILE A 200 1.64 0.40 14.39
C ILE A 200 1.48 -0.79 15.33
N GLU A 201 2.59 -1.26 15.85
CA GLU A 201 2.62 -2.41 16.76
C GLU A 201 3.81 -2.34 17.72
N PRO A 202 3.80 -3.06 18.85
CA PRO A 202 4.97 -3.20 19.71
C PRO A 202 6.16 -3.80 18.96
N THR A 203 7.38 -3.37 19.29
CA THR A 203 8.56 -3.97 18.68
C THR A 203 8.77 -5.40 19.20
N PRO A 204 9.26 -6.35 18.38
CA PRO A 204 9.43 -7.74 18.79
C PRO A 204 10.37 -7.97 19.97
N ARG A 205 11.29 -7.02 20.23
CA ARG A 205 12.29 -7.13 21.30
C ARG A 205 11.93 -6.39 22.58
N ASP A 206 11.05 -5.42 22.48
CA ASP A 206 10.65 -4.56 23.58
C ASP A 206 9.22 -4.08 23.35
N SER A 207 8.28 -4.72 24.00
CA SER A 207 6.85 -4.42 23.84
C SER A 207 6.44 -3.03 24.39
N THR A 208 7.33 -2.34 25.11
CA THR A 208 7.11 -0.96 25.57
C THR A 208 7.39 0.06 24.47
N ARG A 209 8.11 -0.33 23.42
CA ARG A 209 8.42 0.51 22.26
C ARG A 209 7.55 0.11 21.08
N LEU A 210 7.16 1.09 20.29
CA LEU A 210 6.37 0.89 19.08
C LEU A 210 7.24 1.02 17.84
N GLN A 211 6.87 0.26 16.82
CA GLN A 211 7.31 0.49 15.45
C GLN A 211 6.12 0.94 14.61
N ASP A 212 6.41 1.85 13.70
CA ASP A 212 5.49 2.40 12.71
C ASP A 212 5.98 1.92 11.34
N ILE A 213 5.28 0.95 10.77
CA ILE A 213 5.65 0.33 9.49
C ILE A 213 4.78 0.91 8.40
N ARG A 214 5.37 1.37 7.31
CA ARG A 214 4.70 2.08 6.23
C ARG A 214 4.98 1.41 4.90
N PHE A 215 3.91 1.12 4.17
CA PHE A 215 3.93 0.66 2.79
C PHE A 215 3.76 1.88 1.89
N THR A 216 4.81 2.25 1.16
CA THR A 216 4.86 3.49 0.39
C THR A 216 5.04 3.23 -1.11
N ASN A 217 4.87 4.28 -1.93
CA ASN A 217 5.14 4.22 -3.36
C ASN A 217 4.32 3.15 -4.11
N TYR A 218 3.09 2.88 -3.68
CA TYR A 218 2.22 1.92 -4.34
C TYR A 218 2.15 2.13 -5.85
N ARG A 219 2.38 1.06 -6.61
CA ARG A 219 2.19 1.03 -8.06
C ARG A 219 1.28 -0.12 -8.47
N GLN A 220 0.56 0.08 -9.55
CA GLN A 220 -0.34 -0.92 -10.09
C GLN A 220 0.42 -2.02 -10.84
N VAL A 221 0.02 -3.28 -10.66
CA VAL A 221 0.52 -4.45 -11.36
C VAL A 221 -0.69 -5.28 -11.81
N GLY A 222 -1.02 -5.22 -13.09
CA GLY A 222 -2.29 -5.74 -13.59
C GLY A 222 -3.46 -5.00 -12.94
N GLU A 223 -4.39 -5.74 -12.34
CA GLU A 223 -5.50 -5.16 -11.56
C GLU A 223 -5.20 -5.03 -10.06
N ALA A 224 -4.04 -5.56 -9.62
CA ALA A 224 -3.56 -5.49 -8.25
C ALA A 224 -2.56 -4.34 -8.03
N TRP A 225 -2.01 -4.26 -6.83
CA TRP A 225 -1.04 -3.26 -6.43
C TRP A 225 0.12 -3.88 -5.67
N ILE A 226 1.27 -3.23 -5.73
CA ILE A 226 2.42 -3.54 -4.89
C ILE A 226 3.03 -2.26 -4.34
N SER A 227 3.44 -2.30 -3.07
CA SER A 227 4.31 -1.29 -2.47
C SER A 227 5.76 -1.75 -2.63
N PRO A 228 6.55 -1.14 -3.52
CA PRO A 228 7.93 -1.54 -3.71
C PRO A 228 8.86 -0.99 -2.63
N ARG A 229 8.34 -0.25 -1.66
CA ARG A 229 9.10 0.28 -0.54
C ARG A 229 8.33 0.14 0.76
N VAL A 230 8.97 -0.48 1.76
CA VAL A 230 8.48 -0.60 3.13
C VAL A 230 9.46 0.10 4.05
N GLU A 231 8.94 0.89 4.98
CA GLU A 231 9.74 1.65 5.94
C GLU A 231 9.33 1.29 7.37
N ILE A 232 10.29 1.16 8.26
CA ILE A 232 10.06 1.00 9.70
C ILE A 232 10.64 2.20 10.43
N TRP A 233 9.77 2.89 11.13
CA TRP A 233 10.08 4.03 11.94
C TRP A 233 9.98 3.66 13.43
N SER A 234 10.93 4.11 14.24
CA SER A 234 10.90 3.97 15.68
C SER A 234 11.18 5.33 16.31
N GLU A 235 10.30 5.78 17.20
CA GLU A 235 10.44 7.09 17.87
C GLU A 235 10.63 8.26 16.88
N GLY A 236 9.91 8.23 15.77
CA GLY A 236 9.97 9.26 14.72
C GLY A 236 11.23 9.21 13.83
N LYS A 237 12.10 8.21 14.00
CA LYS A 237 13.30 8.01 13.19
C LYS A 237 13.15 6.80 12.28
N LEU A 238 13.51 6.94 10.99
CA LEU A 238 13.61 5.81 10.07
C LEU A 238 14.79 4.93 10.51
N VAL A 239 14.52 3.66 10.83
CA VAL A 239 15.51 2.71 11.33
C VAL A 239 15.73 1.51 10.43
N PHE A 240 14.80 1.29 9.50
CA PHE A 240 14.86 0.19 8.57
C PHE A 240 14.02 0.52 7.33
N PHE A 241 14.48 0.13 6.15
CA PHE A 241 13.65 0.14 4.97
C PHE A 241 14.02 -0.99 4.00
N GLU A 242 13.05 -1.32 3.18
CA GLU A 242 13.13 -2.30 2.10
C GLU A 242 12.83 -1.62 0.78
N GLU A 243 13.55 -2.01 -0.28
CA GLU A 243 13.28 -1.57 -1.66
C GLU A 243 13.27 -2.79 -2.58
N TYR A 244 12.17 -2.98 -3.28
CA TYR A 244 11.94 -4.15 -4.14
C TYR A 244 12.28 -3.85 -5.59
N SER A 245 13.06 -4.75 -6.19
CA SER A 245 13.41 -4.78 -7.61
C SER A 245 13.09 -6.15 -8.20
N ASP A 246 13.17 -6.28 -9.52
CA ASP A 246 12.90 -7.54 -10.23
C ASP A 246 11.55 -8.19 -9.88
N ILE A 247 10.54 -7.35 -9.62
CA ILE A 247 9.22 -7.77 -9.19
C ILE A 247 8.50 -8.51 -10.32
N LYS A 248 8.08 -9.75 -10.03
CA LYS A 248 7.32 -10.59 -10.96
C LYS A 248 6.12 -11.20 -10.26
N THR A 249 4.96 -11.08 -10.87
CA THR A 249 3.70 -11.69 -10.43
C THR A 249 3.31 -12.84 -11.36
N ALA A 250 2.39 -13.69 -10.91
CA ALA A 250 1.91 -14.85 -11.66
C ALA A 250 3.03 -15.82 -12.09
N VAL A 251 4.07 -15.95 -11.26
CA VAL A 251 5.21 -16.84 -11.50
C VAL A 251 4.85 -18.26 -11.11
N ALA A 252 5.22 -19.25 -11.97
CA ALA A 252 5.12 -20.65 -11.58
C ALA A 252 6.20 -20.96 -10.52
N LEU A 253 5.79 -21.28 -9.30
CA LEU A 253 6.66 -21.64 -8.18
C LEU A 253 6.46 -23.09 -7.81
N ASP A 254 7.57 -23.82 -7.57
CA ASP A 254 7.53 -25.17 -7.04
C ASP A 254 7.06 -25.16 -5.58
N ASP A 255 6.16 -26.07 -5.19
CA ASP A 255 5.71 -26.22 -3.81
C ASP A 255 6.86 -26.56 -2.85
N ALA A 256 7.90 -27.22 -3.35
CA ALA A 256 9.11 -27.53 -2.60
C ALA A 256 9.82 -26.30 -2.04
N LEU A 257 9.63 -25.12 -2.64
CA LEU A 257 10.19 -23.86 -2.14
C LEU A 257 9.66 -23.51 -0.74
N PHE A 258 8.46 -23.99 -0.42
CA PHE A 258 7.76 -23.70 0.82
C PHE A 258 7.73 -24.91 1.78
N ASP A 259 8.61 -25.90 1.53
CA ASP A 259 8.82 -27.04 2.42
C ASP A 259 10.15 -26.84 3.17
N PRO A 260 10.12 -26.66 4.52
CA PRO A 260 11.33 -26.40 5.28
C PRO A 260 12.36 -27.55 5.20
N THR A 261 11.90 -28.80 4.93
CA THR A 261 12.80 -29.95 4.78
C THR A 261 13.50 -30.00 3.43
N ARG A 262 12.99 -29.26 2.45
CA ARG A 262 13.51 -29.21 1.06
C ARG A 262 14.21 -27.91 0.73
N TRP A 263 14.55 -27.09 1.72
CA TRP A 263 15.14 -25.76 1.52
C TRP A 263 16.29 -25.74 0.51
N ASN A 264 17.27 -26.63 0.62
CA ASN A 264 18.44 -26.67 -0.25
C ASN A 264 18.19 -27.43 -1.57
N SER A 265 17.22 -28.31 -1.63
CA SER A 265 16.95 -29.13 -2.82
C SER A 265 15.93 -28.52 -3.76
N ALA A 266 15.14 -27.57 -3.30
CA ALA A 266 14.18 -26.88 -4.11
C ALA A 266 14.90 -25.97 -5.13
N LYS A 267 14.47 -26.02 -6.40
CA LYS A 267 15.02 -25.15 -7.43
C LYS A 267 14.68 -23.69 -7.13
N HIS A 268 15.72 -22.89 -6.92
CA HIS A 268 15.55 -21.47 -6.66
C HIS A 268 14.91 -20.75 -7.86
N TRP A 269 14.01 -19.79 -7.60
CA TRP A 269 13.26 -19.08 -8.65
C TRP A 269 14.07 -17.98 -9.34
N MET A 270 15.09 -17.46 -8.66
CA MET A 270 16.05 -16.56 -9.28
C MET A 270 17.05 -17.41 -10.06
N LYS A 271 17.26 -17.07 -11.32
CA LYS A 271 18.39 -17.63 -12.07
C LYS A 271 19.66 -17.02 -11.51
N PRO A 272 20.74 -17.82 -11.36
CA PRO A 272 22.03 -17.29 -11.00
C PRO A 272 22.54 -16.28 -12.04
#